data_1a83432f694046edc1c143ef2fcb2c3e
#
_entry.id   1a83432f694046edc1c143ef2fcb2c3e
#
_cell.length_a   1.000
_cell.length_b   1.000
_cell.length_c   1.000
_cell.angle_alpha   90.00
_cell.angle_beta   90.00
_cell.angle_gamma   90.00
#
_symmetry.space_group_name_H-M   'P 1'
#
loop_
_entity.id
_entity.type
_entity.pdbx_description
1 polymer ?
#
loop_
_entity_poly.entity_id
_entity_poly.type
_entity_poly.pdbx_seq_one_letter_code
_entity_poly.pdbx_strand_id
1 'polypeptide(L)'
;MKTLSRKSLLSLTLCLLLALVPVSVLQAENRSVSTHARAAALIDVTSGRLLYSSRGDEPMLIASLTKIMTAIVAIENGDITSKVKVGKNAYAKEGSSLYLKLGEEMTLKDMLYGLMLRSGNDAATAIAEHVGGSEQGFVYLMNAKAQELNLKNTHFANPHGLDAEGHYSSANDLAVLTAYAMHNPVFKEIVATKEKTADNPYEKWDYKWSNKNKMLRLYEGADGVKTGYTKKALRCLVSSATRNGQQLVAVTLNDGNDWNDHAALLDFGFSHYPLKTLVERGEAVKGYSLVTGKAFAYPLGEGEEARLVNKLVLSEGQGSAGAGVSSGGSEGASAEAGTGDSARVGMDSSGAGRAEARAAAGDLSFGLRGVIILQLGGQEIGRVPVYTPGQLPPETSLYERNYRSASAAAYPAGNWLQAFGSALRALFKGVTDQG
;
A
#
# COMPACT_ATOMS: atom_id res chain seq x y z
N MET A 1 41.89 -48.29 49.39
CA MET A 1 41.35 -47.00 48.95
C MET A 1 42.38 -46.30 48.07
N LYS A 2 42.11 -46.15 46.75
CA LYS A 2 43.09 -45.51 45.85
C LYS A 2 42.82 -43.97 45.92
N THR A 3 43.83 -43.23 46.36
CA THR A 3 43.84 -41.79 46.45
C THR A 3 43.83 -41.19 45.03
N LEU A 4 42.81 -40.41 44.68
CA LEU A 4 42.75 -39.66 43.40
C LEU A 4 43.97 -38.71 43.31
N SER A 5 44.64 -38.70 42.18
CA SER A 5 45.74 -37.78 41.93
C SER A 5 45.29 -36.32 41.92
N ARG A 6 46.15 -35.40 42.38
CA ARG A 6 45.87 -33.94 42.38
C ARG A 6 45.47 -33.46 41.01
N LYS A 7 45.95 -34.06 39.92
CA LYS A 7 45.55 -33.68 38.52
C LYS A 7 44.14 -34.10 38.20
N SER A 8 43.66 -35.26 38.70
CA SER A 8 42.26 -35.69 38.49
C SER A 8 41.31 -34.88 39.31
N LEU A 9 41.68 -34.36 40.48
CA LEU A 9 40.82 -33.45 41.29
C LEU A 9 40.73 -32.10 40.65
N LEU A 10 41.81 -31.54 40.07
CA LEU A 10 41.79 -30.25 39.34
C LEU A 10 40.97 -30.30 38.07
N SER A 11 41.02 -31.44 37.34
CA SER A 11 40.21 -31.64 36.14
C SER A 11 38.69 -31.71 36.46
N LEU A 12 38.37 -32.38 37.58
CA LEU A 12 36.97 -32.52 38.02
C LEU A 12 36.39 -31.18 38.50
N THR A 13 37.20 -30.36 39.21
CA THR A 13 36.77 -29.00 39.63
C THR A 13 36.64 -28.05 38.46
N LEU A 14 37.47 -28.15 37.43
CA LEU A 14 37.36 -27.32 36.23
C LEU A 14 36.10 -27.68 35.40
N CYS A 15 35.76 -28.96 35.27
CA CYS A 15 34.53 -29.42 34.63
C CYS A 15 33.27 -28.99 35.42
N LEU A 16 33.33 -29.00 36.75
CA LEU A 16 32.25 -28.58 37.62
C LEU A 16 32.01 -27.06 37.55
N LEU A 17 33.09 -26.27 37.45
CA LEU A 17 33.04 -24.82 37.27
C LEU A 17 32.48 -24.42 35.89
N LEU A 18 32.78 -25.17 34.82
CA LEU A 18 32.21 -24.96 33.47
C LEU A 18 30.73 -25.35 33.39
N ALA A 19 30.28 -26.31 34.23
CA ALA A 19 28.87 -26.70 34.32
C ALA A 19 28.00 -25.68 35.11
N LEU A 20 28.63 -24.78 35.88
CA LEU A 20 27.96 -23.72 36.65
C LEU A 20 27.87 -22.36 35.94
N VAL A 21 28.37 -22.25 34.70
CA VAL A 21 28.08 -21.08 33.89
C VAL A 21 26.60 -21.15 33.56
N PRO A 22 25.75 -20.19 34.04
CA PRO A 22 24.37 -20.16 33.63
C PRO A 22 24.40 -19.95 32.10
N VAL A 23 24.01 -20.98 31.35
CA VAL A 23 23.61 -20.81 29.97
C VAL A 23 22.36 -19.94 30.08
N SER A 24 22.56 -18.63 30.02
CA SER A 24 21.48 -17.71 29.68
C SER A 24 21.01 -18.16 28.30
N VAL A 25 20.07 -19.10 28.29
CA VAL A 25 19.25 -19.34 27.14
C VAL A 25 18.62 -17.97 26.89
N LEU A 26 19.18 -17.24 25.93
CA LEU A 26 18.51 -16.11 25.33
C LEU A 26 17.21 -16.74 24.78
N GLN A 27 16.18 -16.81 25.63
CA GLN A 27 14.83 -17.00 25.15
C GLN A 27 14.62 -15.79 24.24
N ALA A 28 14.73 -16.00 22.94
CA ALA A 28 14.10 -15.13 21.99
C ALA A 28 12.65 -15.05 22.49
N GLU A 29 12.34 -14.01 23.25
CA GLU A 29 10.95 -13.70 23.60
C GLU A 29 10.23 -13.68 22.26
N ASN A 30 9.40 -14.68 22.09
CA ASN A 30 8.46 -14.75 20.96
C ASN A 30 7.47 -13.62 21.21
N ARG A 31 7.90 -12.37 20.97
CA ARG A 31 7.12 -11.14 21.16
C ARG A 31 6.12 -11.04 20.03
N SER A 32 5.13 -11.94 20.08
CA SER A 32 3.96 -11.82 19.26
C SER A 32 3.09 -10.72 19.87
N VAL A 33 2.90 -9.63 19.12
CA VAL A 33 1.83 -8.67 19.46
C VAL A 33 0.48 -9.38 19.32
N SER A 34 -0.40 -9.20 20.30
CA SER A 34 -1.78 -9.67 20.25
C SER A 34 -2.73 -8.49 20.36
N THR A 35 -3.89 -8.61 19.74
CA THR A 35 -4.95 -7.59 19.78
C THR A 35 -6.25 -8.19 20.27
N HIS A 36 -7.16 -7.35 20.77
CA HIS A 36 -8.53 -7.73 21.12
C HIS A 36 -9.46 -7.72 19.89
N ALA A 37 -8.91 -7.31 18.74
CA ALA A 37 -9.65 -7.24 17.48
C ALA A 37 -10.01 -8.62 16.95
N ARG A 38 -11.16 -8.72 16.26
CA ARG A 38 -11.51 -9.92 15.49
C ARG A 38 -10.55 -10.10 14.30
N ALA A 39 -10.19 -9.02 13.63
CA ALA A 39 -9.16 -9.04 12.58
C ALA A 39 -8.28 -7.81 12.71
N ALA A 40 -6.98 -7.98 12.45
CA ALA A 40 -6.01 -6.91 12.52
C ALA A 40 -4.92 -7.06 11.47
N ALA A 41 -4.35 -5.92 11.03
CA ALA A 41 -3.21 -5.86 10.12
C ALA A 41 -2.29 -4.69 10.47
N LEU A 42 -1.00 -4.84 10.14
CA LEU A 42 -0.01 -3.78 10.18
C LEU A 42 0.79 -3.82 8.88
N ILE A 43 0.95 -2.68 8.22
CA ILE A 43 1.67 -2.55 6.95
C ILE A 43 2.67 -1.40 7.01
N ASP A 44 3.82 -1.57 6.39
CA ASP A 44 4.75 -0.48 6.08
C ASP A 44 4.30 0.22 4.79
N VAL A 45 4.09 1.53 4.87
CA VAL A 45 3.52 2.31 3.77
C VAL A 45 4.44 2.34 2.55
N THR A 46 5.74 2.49 2.77
CA THR A 46 6.72 2.67 1.69
C THR A 46 6.95 1.40 0.88
N SER A 47 7.06 0.26 1.56
CA SER A 47 7.35 -1.03 0.92
C SER A 47 6.09 -1.81 0.55
N GLY A 48 4.94 -1.49 1.15
CA GLY A 48 3.73 -2.30 1.04
C GLY A 48 3.82 -3.65 1.77
N ARG A 49 4.86 -3.84 2.62
CA ARG A 49 5.05 -5.07 3.37
C ARG A 49 4.05 -5.17 4.53
N LEU A 50 3.25 -6.24 4.55
CA LEU A 50 2.49 -6.62 5.75
C LEU A 50 3.46 -7.13 6.82
N LEU A 51 3.48 -6.46 7.98
CA LEU A 51 4.34 -6.77 9.12
C LEU A 51 3.61 -7.63 10.15
N TYR A 52 2.28 -7.53 10.19
CA TYR A 52 1.41 -8.32 11.04
C TYR A 52 0.06 -8.55 10.36
N SER A 53 -0.49 -9.74 10.54
CA SER A 53 -1.83 -10.09 10.07
C SER A 53 -2.44 -11.14 10.99
N SER A 54 -3.61 -10.84 11.54
CA SER A 54 -4.43 -11.77 12.33
C SER A 54 -5.83 -11.80 11.74
N ARG A 55 -6.26 -12.94 11.20
CA ARG A 55 -7.49 -13.08 10.40
C ARG A 55 -7.63 -11.95 9.36
N GLY A 56 -6.49 -11.46 8.84
CA GLY A 56 -6.42 -10.25 8.06
C GLY A 56 -7.20 -10.29 6.76
N ASP A 57 -7.43 -11.48 6.18
CA ASP A 57 -8.17 -11.67 4.93
C ASP A 57 -9.67 -11.98 5.14
N GLU A 58 -10.15 -12.04 6.40
CA GLU A 58 -11.57 -12.28 6.70
C GLU A 58 -12.42 -11.09 6.24
N PRO A 59 -13.41 -11.30 5.32
CA PRO A 59 -14.33 -10.24 4.92
C PRO A 59 -15.24 -9.84 6.09
N MET A 60 -15.26 -8.55 6.43
CA MET A 60 -16.04 -8.02 7.55
C MET A 60 -16.73 -6.71 7.17
N LEU A 61 -17.76 -6.35 7.92
CA LEU A 61 -18.33 -5.00 7.90
C LEU A 61 -17.28 -4.02 8.45
N ILE A 62 -17.07 -2.91 7.76
CA ILE A 62 -15.98 -1.97 8.03
C ILE A 62 -16.46 -0.59 8.47
N ALA A 63 -17.77 -0.41 8.54
CA ALA A 63 -18.36 0.87 8.90
C ALA A 63 -17.73 2.05 8.11
N SER A 64 -17.52 3.17 8.76
CA SER A 64 -16.97 4.39 8.14
C SER A 64 -15.48 4.31 7.70
N LEU A 65 -14.81 3.17 7.83
CA LEU A 65 -13.50 2.98 7.19
C LEU A 65 -13.63 3.00 5.65
N THR A 66 -14.81 2.70 5.12
CA THR A 66 -15.23 2.91 3.72
C THR A 66 -14.81 4.28 3.18
N LYS A 67 -14.86 5.31 4.02
CA LYS A 67 -14.56 6.69 3.65
C LYS A 67 -13.10 6.93 3.24
N ILE A 68 -12.21 5.99 3.54
CA ILE A 68 -10.82 6.00 3.03
C ILE A 68 -10.86 5.84 1.51
N MET A 69 -11.61 4.85 1.01
CA MET A 69 -11.81 4.66 -0.43
C MET A 69 -12.54 5.84 -1.05
N THR A 70 -13.59 6.32 -0.39
CA THR A 70 -14.35 7.50 -0.87
C THR A 70 -13.45 8.73 -1.02
N ALA A 71 -12.60 9.00 -0.05
CA ALA A 71 -11.71 10.15 -0.09
C ALA A 71 -10.67 10.04 -1.22
N ILE A 72 -9.98 8.90 -1.35
CA ILE A 72 -8.93 8.76 -2.37
C ILE A 72 -9.50 8.75 -3.78
N VAL A 73 -10.63 8.08 -4.03
CA VAL A 73 -11.32 8.10 -5.31
C VAL A 73 -11.78 9.51 -5.68
N ALA A 74 -12.31 10.27 -4.71
CA ALA A 74 -12.73 11.65 -4.94
C ALA A 74 -11.56 12.59 -5.24
N ILE A 75 -10.41 12.42 -4.57
CA ILE A 75 -9.20 13.21 -4.81
C ILE A 75 -8.62 12.93 -6.21
N GLU A 76 -8.66 11.67 -6.64
CA GLU A 76 -8.08 11.26 -7.92
C GLU A 76 -8.96 11.57 -9.13
N ASN A 77 -10.28 11.63 -8.95
CA ASN A 77 -11.22 11.78 -10.06
C ASN A 77 -11.96 13.13 -10.07
N GLY A 78 -11.83 13.94 -9.00
CA GLY A 78 -12.49 15.24 -8.87
C GLY A 78 -11.50 16.40 -8.83
N ASP A 79 -11.98 17.59 -9.19
CA ASP A 79 -11.26 18.85 -8.92
C ASP A 79 -11.52 19.27 -7.47
N ILE A 80 -10.49 19.23 -6.62
CA ILE A 80 -10.58 19.56 -5.19
C ILE A 80 -11.02 21.01 -4.91
N THR A 81 -10.94 21.90 -5.91
CA THR A 81 -11.36 23.31 -5.83
C THR A 81 -12.82 23.51 -6.27
N SER A 82 -13.41 22.52 -6.94
CA SER A 82 -14.79 22.59 -7.42
C SER A 82 -15.80 22.67 -6.27
N LYS A 83 -16.97 23.26 -6.55
CA LYS A 83 -18.07 23.35 -5.57
C LYS A 83 -18.97 22.14 -5.63
N VAL A 84 -19.04 21.42 -4.53
CA VAL A 84 -19.95 20.29 -4.33
C VAL A 84 -21.28 20.84 -3.81
N LYS A 85 -22.38 20.56 -4.52
CA LYS A 85 -23.74 20.95 -4.12
C LYS A 85 -24.45 19.79 -3.43
N VAL A 86 -25.04 20.06 -2.28
CA VAL A 86 -25.78 19.05 -1.51
C VAL A 86 -27.12 18.75 -2.17
N GLY A 87 -27.24 17.54 -2.73
CA GLY A 87 -28.45 17.01 -3.35
C GLY A 87 -29.46 16.45 -2.33
N LYS A 88 -30.64 16.04 -2.83
CA LYS A 88 -31.71 15.45 -2.00
C LYS A 88 -31.29 14.16 -1.30
N ASN A 89 -30.46 13.31 -1.95
CA ASN A 89 -30.02 12.03 -1.37
C ASN A 89 -28.96 12.22 -0.29
N ALA A 90 -28.16 13.29 -0.38
CA ALA A 90 -27.18 13.65 0.62
C ALA A 90 -27.83 14.34 1.83
N TYR A 91 -28.83 15.18 1.60
CA TYR A 91 -29.56 15.88 2.66
C TYR A 91 -30.21 14.89 3.62
N ALA A 92 -30.04 15.12 4.92
CA ALA A 92 -30.57 14.27 6.00
C ALA A 92 -30.19 12.78 5.93
N LYS A 93 -29.05 12.46 5.28
CA LYS A 93 -28.51 11.08 5.28
C LYS A 93 -28.31 10.60 6.71
N GLU A 94 -28.79 9.41 7.02
CA GLU A 94 -28.74 8.83 8.37
C GLU A 94 -27.32 8.61 8.89
N GLY A 95 -27.17 8.54 10.22
CA GLY A 95 -25.92 8.26 10.91
C GLY A 95 -25.10 9.50 11.22
N SER A 96 -23.76 9.42 11.13
CA SER A 96 -22.89 10.59 11.33
C SER A 96 -23.10 11.62 10.23
N SER A 97 -23.36 12.88 10.58
CA SER A 97 -23.70 13.96 9.65
C SER A 97 -22.90 15.22 9.97
N LEU A 98 -22.66 16.04 8.96
CA LEU A 98 -22.23 17.43 9.07
C LEU A 98 -23.43 18.38 9.23
N TYR A 99 -24.63 17.86 9.03
CA TYR A 99 -25.91 18.62 9.00
C TYR A 99 -25.97 19.64 7.86
N LEU A 100 -25.47 19.24 6.69
CA LEU A 100 -25.48 20.06 5.49
C LEU A 100 -26.93 20.33 5.04
N LYS A 101 -27.18 21.54 4.56
CA LYS A 101 -28.51 21.96 4.08
C LYS A 101 -28.69 21.57 2.61
N LEU A 102 -29.94 21.33 2.21
CA LEU A 102 -30.27 21.09 0.80
C LEU A 102 -29.88 22.32 -0.06
N GLY A 103 -29.12 22.07 -1.12
CA GLY A 103 -28.60 23.12 -2.00
C GLY A 103 -27.36 23.83 -1.50
N GLU A 104 -26.85 23.51 -0.31
CA GLU A 104 -25.61 24.06 0.21
C GLU A 104 -24.43 23.68 -0.69
N GLU A 105 -23.47 24.60 -0.85
CA GLU A 105 -22.28 24.41 -1.67
C GLU A 105 -21.01 24.62 -0.85
N MET A 106 -20.08 23.70 -0.98
CA MET A 106 -18.78 23.71 -0.32
C MET A 106 -17.70 23.23 -1.29
N THR A 107 -16.42 23.64 -1.11
CA THR A 107 -15.35 23.06 -1.94
C THR A 107 -15.22 21.56 -1.72
N LEU A 108 -14.86 20.80 -2.75
CA LEU A 108 -14.60 19.37 -2.59
C LEU A 108 -13.55 19.11 -1.50
N LYS A 109 -12.51 19.97 -1.40
CA LYS A 109 -11.50 19.88 -0.35
C LYS A 109 -12.10 20.03 1.05
N ASP A 110 -12.96 21.02 1.30
CA ASP A 110 -13.60 21.20 2.62
C ASP A 110 -14.61 20.08 2.90
N MET A 111 -15.33 19.62 1.87
CA MET A 111 -16.22 18.46 2.01
C MET A 111 -15.44 17.19 2.42
N LEU A 112 -14.24 16.98 1.87
CA LEU A 112 -13.33 15.88 2.24
C LEU A 112 -12.83 16.02 3.69
N TYR A 113 -12.57 17.23 4.18
CA TYR A 113 -12.28 17.44 5.60
C TYR A 113 -13.46 17.01 6.48
N GLY A 114 -14.67 17.43 6.16
CA GLY A 114 -15.89 17.03 6.88
C GLY A 114 -16.08 15.51 6.85
N LEU A 115 -15.88 14.88 5.69
CA LEU A 115 -15.91 13.43 5.47
C LEU A 115 -14.96 12.70 6.42
N MET A 116 -13.70 13.10 6.47
CA MET A 116 -12.66 12.35 7.19
C MET A 116 -12.65 12.68 8.69
N LEU A 117 -12.76 13.96 9.08
CA LEU A 117 -12.66 14.39 10.48
C LEU A 117 -13.93 14.06 11.27
N ARG A 118 -15.11 14.29 10.66
CA ARG A 118 -16.42 14.12 11.33
C ARG A 118 -17.16 12.87 10.90
N SER A 119 -16.72 12.23 9.80
CA SER A 119 -17.36 11.03 9.26
C SER A 119 -18.77 11.31 8.69
N GLY A 120 -19.00 12.48 8.07
CA GLY A 120 -20.30 12.88 7.51
C GLY A 120 -20.77 11.91 6.42
N ASN A 121 -21.94 11.30 6.59
CA ASN A 121 -22.56 10.45 5.58
C ASN A 121 -23.22 11.30 4.48
N ASP A 122 -23.74 12.47 4.86
CA ASP A 122 -24.19 13.52 3.96
C ASP A 122 -23.08 14.01 3.03
N ALA A 123 -21.89 14.29 3.60
CA ALA A 123 -20.71 14.63 2.81
C ALA A 123 -20.29 13.49 1.88
N ALA A 124 -20.30 12.23 2.33
CA ALA A 124 -19.94 11.08 1.50
C ALA A 124 -20.86 10.95 0.27
N THR A 125 -22.18 11.10 0.49
CA THR A 125 -23.17 11.03 -0.60
C THR A 125 -23.04 12.23 -1.54
N ALA A 126 -22.87 13.47 -1.04
CA ALA A 126 -22.69 14.65 -1.87
C ALA A 126 -21.42 14.56 -2.74
N ILE A 127 -20.30 14.10 -2.17
CA ILE A 127 -19.05 13.83 -2.89
C ILE A 127 -19.28 12.80 -4.00
N ALA A 128 -19.97 11.70 -3.66
CA ALA A 128 -20.23 10.63 -4.62
C ALA A 128 -21.08 11.11 -5.80
N GLU A 129 -22.15 11.88 -5.54
CA GLU A 129 -22.97 12.45 -6.59
C GLU A 129 -22.20 13.45 -7.46
N HIS A 130 -21.33 14.27 -6.85
CA HIS A 130 -20.55 15.29 -7.55
C HIS A 130 -19.47 14.66 -8.46
N VAL A 131 -18.70 13.70 -7.96
CA VAL A 131 -17.56 13.11 -8.68
C VAL A 131 -17.99 11.97 -9.60
N GLY A 132 -18.93 11.14 -9.16
CA GLY A 132 -19.42 9.97 -9.91
C GLY A 132 -20.64 10.25 -10.79
N GLY A 133 -21.19 11.48 -10.75
CA GLY A 133 -22.46 11.83 -11.42
C GLY A 133 -23.70 11.20 -10.75
N SER A 134 -23.50 10.20 -9.91
CA SER A 134 -24.50 9.53 -9.07
C SER A 134 -23.80 8.71 -7.99
N GLU A 135 -24.53 8.34 -6.91
CA GLU A 135 -23.99 7.44 -5.88
C GLU A 135 -23.55 6.10 -6.50
N GLN A 136 -24.33 5.54 -7.44
CA GLN A 136 -24.02 4.30 -8.13
C GLN A 136 -22.78 4.41 -9.04
N GLY A 137 -22.66 5.52 -9.78
CA GLY A 137 -21.48 5.79 -10.61
C GLY A 137 -20.21 5.90 -9.78
N PHE A 138 -20.30 6.50 -8.59
CA PHE A 138 -19.17 6.59 -7.67
C PHE A 138 -18.81 5.22 -7.05
N VAL A 139 -19.81 4.41 -6.67
CA VAL A 139 -19.59 3.05 -6.19
C VAL A 139 -18.89 2.19 -7.25
N TYR A 140 -19.22 2.37 -8.52
CA TYR A 140 -18.47 1.74 -9.61
C TYR A 140 -16.99 2.15 -9.60
N LEU A 141 -16.67 3.44 -9.43
CA LEU A 141 -15.28 3.92 -9.33
C LEU A 141 -14.57 3.33 -8.10
N MET A 142 -15.26 3.22 -6.95
CA MET A 142 -14.70 2.59 -5.74
C MET A 142 -14.31 1.14 -5.98
N ASN A 143 -15.18 0.35 -6.64
CA ASN A 143 -14.90 -1.05 -6.92
C ASN A 143 -13.85 -1.21 -8.02
N ALA A 144 -13.79 -0.32 -9.02
CA ALA A 144 -12.72 -0.29 -10.00
C ALA A 144 -11.35 -0.03 -9.34
N LYS A 145 -11.28 0.92 -8.38
CA LYS A 145 -10.07 1.16 -7.58
C LYS A 145 -9.71 -0.04 -6.70
N ALA A 146 -10.69 -0.74 -6.12
CA ALA A 146 -10.44 -1.97 -5.36
C ALA A 146 -9.80 -3.06 -6.24
N GLN A 147 -10.25 -3.21 -7.48
CA GLN A 147 -9.65 -4.13 -8.45
C GLN A 147 -8.25 -3.69 -8.87
N GLU A 148 -8.03 -2.40 -9.14
CA GLU A 148 -6.71 -1.83 -9.47
C GLU A 148 -5.69 -2.13 -8.38
N LEU A 149 -6.08 -1.99 -7.11
CA LEU A 149 -5.25 -2.28 -5.94
C LEU A 149 -5.21 -3.75 -5.55
N ASN A 150 -5.88 -4.64 -6.32
CA ASN A 150 -5.96 -6.09 -6.07
C ASN A 150 -6.51 -6.43 -4.65
N LEU A 151 -7.52 -5.68 -4.18
CA LEU A 151 -8.18 -5.91 -2.91
C LEU A 151 -9.18 -7.06 -3.04
N LYS A 152 -8.73 -8.28 -2.76
CA LYS A 152 -9.46 -9.52 -3.06
C LYS A 152 -10.68 -9.77 -2.17
N ASN A 153 -10.66 -9.21 -0.97
CA ASN A 153 -11.68 -9.41 0.05
C ASN A 153 -12.48 -8.11 0.30
N THR A 154 -12.68 -7.30 -0.76
CA THR A 154 -13.30 -5.99 -0.67
C THR A 154 -14.36 -5.80 -1.75
N HIS A 155 -15.52 -5.31 -1.33
CA HIS A 155 -16.57 -4.83 -2.21
C HIS A 155 -17.35 -3.70 -1.54
N PHE A 156 -17.57 -2.63 -2.27
CA PHE A 156 -18.29 -1.45 -1.81
C PHE A 156 -19.70 -1.40 -2.42
N ALA A 157 -20.72 -1.22 -1.57
CA ALA A 157 -22.11 -1.01 -1.99
C ALA A 157 -22.58 0.44 -1.80
N ASN A 158 -21.80 1.25 -1.07
CA ASN A 158 -22.12 2.66 -0.81
C ASN A 158 -20.85 3.44 -0.43
N PRO A 159 -20.85 4.80 -0.49
CA PRO A 159 -19.67 5.62 -0.22
C PRO A 159 -19.47 5.97 1.26
N HIS A 160 -20.40 5.65 2.15
CA HIS A 160 -20.40 6.12 3.54
C HIS A 160 -20.13 5.03 4.58
N GLY A 161 -20.34 3.75 4.25
CA GLY A 161 -20.08 2.63 5.13
C GLY A 161 -21.24 2.28 6.08
N LEU A 162 -22.47 2.65 5.75
CA LEU A 162 -23.66 2.05 6.38
C LEU A 162 -23.76 0.58 5.97
N ASP A 163 -24.25 -0.24 6.89
CA ASP A 163 -24.37 -1.66 6.67
C ASP A 163 -25.32 -1.95 5.49
N ALA A 164 -24.83 -2.66 4.49
CA ALA A 164 -25.56 -3.06 3.31
C ALA A 164 -25.13 -4.46 2.87
N GLU A 165 -25.99 -5.16 2.17
CA GLU A 165 -25.65 -6.44 1.55
C GLU A 165 -24.51 -6.25 0.55
N GLY A 166 -23.53 -7.14 0.57
CA GLY A 166 -22.36 -7.03 -0.30
C GLY A 166 -21.38 -5.92 0.06
N HIS A 167 -21.52 -5.21 1.21
CA HIS A 167 -20.59 -4.17 1.65
C HIS A 167 -19.60 -4.71 2.67
N TYR A 168 -18.37 -4.98 2.27
CA TYR A 168 -17.32 -5.54 3.14
C TYR A 168 -15.91 -5.18 2.69
N SER A 169 -14.97 -5.35 3.58
CA SER A 169 -13.52 -5.39 3.30
C SER A 169 -12.83 -6.26 4.34
N SER A 170 -11.53 -6.47 4.19
CA SER A 170 -10.68 -7.16 5.16
C SER A 170 -9.64 -6.22 5.78
N ALA A 171 -9.04 -6.63 6.90
CA ALA A 171 -8.01 -5.81 7.54
C ALA A 171 -6.77 -5.65 6.65
N ASN A 172 -6.36 -6.70 5.92
CA ASN A 172 -5.24 -6.65 5.00
C ASN A 172 -5.54 -5.72 3.81
N ASP A 173 -6.73 -5.83 3.21
CA ASP A 173 -7.13 -4.97 2.09
C ASP A 173 -7.22 -3.49 2.50
N LEU A 174 -7.77 -3.21 3.70
CA LEU A 174 -7.80 -1.85 4.25
C LEU A 174 -6.39 -1.31 4.54
N ALA A 175 -5.47 -2.15 4.98
CA ALA A 175 -4.07 -1.77 5.17
C ALA A 175 -3.42 -1.38 3.84
N VAL A 176 -3.60 -2.20 2.78
CA VAL A 176 -3.11 -1.91 1.42
C VAL A 176 -3.75 -0.63 0.85
N LEU A 177 -5.08 -0.50 0.93
CA LEU A 177 -5.79 0.70 0.51
C LEU A 177 -5.27 1.95 1.21
N THR A 178 -5.08 1.86 2.54
CA THR A 178 -4.62 3.01 3.31
C THR A 178 -3.17 3.36 3.00
N ALA A 179 -2.28 2.36 2.86
CA ALA A 179 -0.89 2.60 2.45
C ALA A 179 -0.85 3.31 1.09
N TYR A 180 -1.65 2.88 0.12
CA TYR A 180 -1.80 3.57 -1.16
C TYR A 180 -2.27 5.03 -0.97
N ALA A 181 -3.35 5.25 -0.21
CA ALA A 181 -3.91 6.58 0.00
C ALA A 181 -2.92 7.53 0.72
N MET A 182 -2.09 7.01 1.64
CA MET A 182 -1.07 7.78 2.37
C MET A 182 0.09 8.26 1.48
N HIS A 183 0.23 7.78 0.26
CA HIS A 183 1.15 8.37 -0.73
C HIS A 183 0.59 9.66 -1.36
N ASN A 184 -0.72 9.91 -1.29
CA ASN A 184 -1.33 11.12 -1.81
C ASN A 184 -1.20 12.28 -0.80
N PRO A 185 -0.54 13.41 -1.14
CA PRO A 185 -0.30 14.51 -0.19
C PRO A 185 -1.58 15.20 0.29
N VAL A 186 -2.62 15.29 -0.56
CA VAL A 186 -3.90 15.88 -0.17
C VAL A 186 -4.61 14.98 0.85
N PHE A 187 -4.63 13.67 0.61
CA PHE A 187 -5.18 12.72 1.56
C PHE A 187 -4.44 12.79 2.90
N LYS A 188 -3.10 12.75 2.85
CA LYS A 188 -2.23 12.81 4.04
C LYS A 188 -2.45 14.09 4.86
N GLU A 189 -2.54 15.25 4.18
CA GLU A 189 -2.87 16.54 4.81
C GLU A 189 -4.20 16.47 5.57
N ILE A 190 -5.25 15.96 4.91
CA ILE A 190 -6.60 15.91 5.47
C ILE A 190 -6.66 15.00 6.70
N VAL A 191 -6.13 13.77 6.61
CA VAL A 191 -6.26 12.80 7.71
C VAL A 191 -5.39 13.13 8.92
N ALA A 192 -4.28 13.85 8.73
CA ALA A 192 -3.41 14.33 9.81
C ALA A 192 -3.98 15.55 10.54
N THR A 193 -4.96 16.24 9.95
CA THR A 193 -5.52 17.47 10.52
C THR A 193 -6.32 17.18 11.79
N LYS A 194 -5.94 17.82 12.89
CA LYS A 194 -6.60 17.67 14.21
C LYS A 194 -7.88 18.47 14.29
N GLU A 195 -7.88 19.68 13.74
CA GLU A 195 -9.03 20.60 13.70
C GLU A 195 -9.05 21.39 12.39
N LYS A 196 -10.22 21.63 11.85
CA LYS A 196 -10.45 22.39 10.62
C LYS A 196 -11.60 23.36 10.84
N THR A 197 -11.40 24.60 10.45
CA THR A 197 -12.47 25.57 10.26
C THR A 197 -12.75 25.72 8.77
N ALA A 198 -14.01 25.70 8.36
CA ALA A 198 -14.45 25.92 7.00
C ALA A 198 -15.59 26.93 7.00
N ASP A 199 -15.65 27.78 5.96
CA ASP A 199 -16.66 28.80 5.81
C ASP A 199 -18.06 28.20 5.78
N ASN A 200 -19.00 28.84 6.49
CA ASN A 200 -20.42 28.51 6.44
C ASN A 200 -21.24 29.72 6.03
N PRO A 201 -21.47 29.94 4.73
CA PRO A 201 -22.20 31.10 4.23
C PRO A 201 -23.69 31.09 4.60
N TYR A 202 -24.21 30.02 5.17
CA TYR A 202 -25.61 29.83 5.53
C TYR A 202 -25.91 30.12 7.00
N GLU A 203 -24.87 30.34 7.83
CA GLU A 203 -24.96 30.60 9.26
C GLU A 203 -24.03 31.76 9.65
N LYS A 204 -24.24 32.30 10.88
CA LYS A 204 -23.39 33.36 11.42
C LYS A 204 -22.03 32.89 11.94
N TRP A 205 -21.79 31.59 11.91
CA TRP A 205 -20.59 30.92 12.41
C TRP A 205 -20.07 29.91 11.41
N ASP A 206 -18.76 29.74 11.34
CA ASP A 206 -18.09 28.77 10.50
C ASP A 206 -18.26 27.35 11.01
N TYR A 207 -18.10 26.38 10.12
CA TYR A 207 -17.93 24.98 10.52
C TYR A 207 -16.64 24.82 11.31
N LYS A 208 -16.72 24.18 12.48
CA LYS A 208 -15.55 23.80 13.27
C LYS A 208 -15.54 22.30 13.50
N TRP A 209 -14.59 21.63 12.89
CA TRP A 209 -14.49 20.18 12.92
C TRP A 209 -13.24 19.72 13.66
N SER A 210 -13.43 19.01 14.79
CA SER A 210 -12.36 18.28 15.48
C SER A 210 -12.32 16.84 14.98
N ASN A 211 -11.13 16.33 14.68
CA ASN A 211 -10.94 14.96 14.23
C ASN A 211 -11.31 13.95 15.33
N LYS A 212 -12.17 12.98 14.98
CA LYS A 212 -12.60 11.89 15.88
C LYS A 212 -11.48 10.89 16.20
N ASN A 213 -10.42 10.85 15.37
CA ASN A 213 -9.28 9.96 15.60
C ASN A 213 -8.42 10.44 16.76
N LYS A 214 -8.58 9.81 17.92
CA LYS A 214 -7.84 10.15 19.12
C LYS A 214 -6.35 9.82 19.03
N MET A 215 -5.92 8.88 18.17
CA MET A 215 -4.50 8.52 17.99
C MET A 215 -3.65 9.75 17.67
N LEU A 216 -4.18 10.73 16.93
CA LEU A 216 -3.50 11.99 16.64
C LEU A 216 -3.05 12.78 17.88
N ARG A 217 -3.61 12.46 19.05
CA ARG A 217 -3.29 13.10 20.35
C ARG A 217 -2.69 12.13 21.37
N LEU A 218 -2.94 10.81 21.20
CA LEU A 218 -2.56 9.78 22.16
C LEU A 218 -1.23 9.11 21.81
N TYR A 219 -0.83 9.11 20.52
CA TYR A 219 0.34 8.37 20.08
C TYR A 219 1.33 9.28 19.35
N GLU A 220 2.61 9.21 19.75
CA GLU A 220 3.67 10.01 19.15
C GLU A 220 3.93 9.60 17.71
N GLY A 221 3.98 10.60 16.82
CA GLY A 221 4.14 10.39 15.39
C GLY A 221 2.85 10.04 14.65
N ALA A 222 1.70 9.92 15.33
CA ALA A 222 0.43 9.62 14.68
C ALA A 222 0.03 10.72 13.67
N ASP A 223 -0.32 10.31 12.44
CA ASP A 223 -0.60 11.19 11.30
C ASP A 223 -1.84 10.77 10.48
N GLY A 224 -2.69 9.91 11.00
CA GLY A 224 -3.95 9.48 10.35
C GLY A 224 -4.67 8.38 11.15
N VAL A 225 -5.75 7.83 10.73
CA VAL A 225 -6.47 7.96 9.47
C VAL A 225 -7.99 8.08 9.72
N LYS A 226 -8.68 7.00 10.17
CA LYS A 226 -10.14 6.97 10.22
C LYS A 226 -10.69 6.03 11.29
N THR A 227 -11.75 6.47 11.97
CA THR A 227 -12.57 5.67 12.90
C THR A 227 -13.84 5.18 12.21
N GLY A 228 -14.34 4.00 12.62
CA GLY A 228 -15.61 3.43 12.16
C GLY A 228 -16.38 2.78 13.29
N TYR A 229 -17.72 2.87 13.23
CA TYR A 229 -18.62 2.17 14.11
C TYR A 229 -20.00 2.04 13.49
N THR A 230 -20.56 0.84 13.50
CA THR A 230 -21.99 0.55 13.40
C THR A 230 -22.36 -0.49 14.46
N LYS A 231 -23.65 -0.71 14.70
CA LYS A 231 -24.09 -1.73 15.64
C LYS A 231 -23.65 -3.16 15.24
N LYS A 232 -23.49 -3.43 13.95
CA LYS A 232 -23.08 -4.73 13.41
C LYS A 232 -21.57 -4.86 13.26
N ALA A 233 -20.89 -3.82 12.73
CA ALA A 233 -19.44 -3.83 12.55
C ALA A 233 -18.66 -3.69 13.86
N LEU A 234 -19.29 -3.10 14.89
CA LEU A 234 -18.67 -2.68 16.15
C LEU A 234 -17.54 -1.66 15.90
N ARG A 235 -16.57 -1.53 16.80
CA ARG A 235 -15.49 -0.54 16.67
C ARG A 235 -14.48 -1.00 15.64
N CYS A 236 -14.18 -0.12 14.68
CA CYS A 236 -13.17 -0.30 13.64
C CYS A 236 -12.27 0.92 13.61
N LEU A 237 -10.97 0.72 13.45
CA LEU A 237 -9.99 1.79 13.42
C LEU A 237 -8.93 1.53 12.34
N VAL A 238 -8.54 2.59 11.65
CA VAL A 238 -7.29 2.66 10.91
C VAL A 238 -6.50 3.83 11.48
N SER A 239 -5.27 3.59 11.89
CA SER A 239 -4.34 4.65 12.28
C SER A 239 -3.01 4.51 11.56
N SER A 240 -2.32 5.63 11.39
CA SER A 240 -0.96 5.67 10.86
C SER A 240 -0.06 6.48 11.77
N ALA A 241 1.22 6.17 11.72
CA ALA A 241 2.24 6.94 12.41
C ALA A 241 3.55 6.94 11.61
N THR A 242 4.29 8.05 11.70
CA THR A 242 5.61 8.21 11.11
C THR A 242 6.66 8.43 12.20
N ARG A 243 7.71 7.58 12.21
CA ARG A 243 8.90 7.74 13.08
C ARG A 243 10.17 7.46 12.28
N ASN A 244 11.18 8.31 12.40
CA ASN A 244 12.48 8.13 11.74
C ASN A 244 12.38 7.85 10.23
N GLY A 245 11.46 8.50 9.53
CA GLY A 245 11.24 8.29 8.09
C GLY A 245 10.43 7.04 7.71
N GLN A 246 10.15 6.15 8.65
CA GLN A 246 9.26 5.01 8.44
C GLN A 246 7.81 5.39 8.75
N GLN A 247 6.88 5.04 7.86
CA GLN A 247 5.44 5.22 8.09
C GLN A 247 4.74 3.88 8.11
N LEU A 248 3.98 3.62 9.18
CA LEU A 248 3.21 2.40 9.39
C LEU A 248 1.71 2.70 9.42
N VAL A 249 0.92 1.74 8.97
CA VAL A 249 -0.55 1.75 9.09
C VAL A 249 -1.01 0.51 9.84
N ALA A 250 -1.75 0.73 10.93
CA ALA A 250 -2.44 -0.31 11.68
C ALA A 250 -3.94 -0.29 11.37
N VAL A 251 -4.54 -1.47 11.29
CA VAL A 251 -5.98 -1.69 11.08
C VAL A 251 -6.49 -2.66 12.11
N THR A 252 -7.59 -2.32 12.79
CA THR A 252 -8.35 -3.27 13.61
C THR A 252 -9.82 -3.23 13.25
N LEU A 253 -10.45 -4.41 13.19
CA LEU A 253 -11.88 -4.59 12.93
C LEU A 253 -12.53 -5.32 14.10
N ASN A 254 -13.65 -4.80 14.58
CA ASN A 254 -14.37 -5.30 15.77
C ASN A 254 -13.41 -5.42 16.96
N ASP A 255 -12.96 -4.28 17.47
CA ASP A 255 -11.96 -4.17 18.52
C ASP A 255 -12.47 -3.30 19.68
N GLY A 256 -12.67 -3.89 20.83
CA GLY A 256 -13.10 -3.17 22.04
C GLY A 256 -12.03 -2.28 22.68
N ASN A 257 -10.75 -2.52 22.36
CA ASN A 257 -9.57 -1.86 22.94
C ASN A 257 -8.71 -1.14 21.89
N ASP A 258 -9.31 -0.68 20.80
CA ASP A 258 -8.68 -0.22 19.58
C ASP A 258 -7.51 0.77 19.76
N TRP A 259 -7.60 1.74 20.70
CA TRP A 259 -6.54 2.73 20.90
C TRP A 259 -5.24 2.11 21.45
N ASN A 260 -5.35 1.20 22.43
CA ASN A 260 -4.18 0.52 23.00
C ASN A 260 -3.61 -0.53 22.02
N ASP A 261 -4.48 -1.26 21.33
CA ASP A 261 -4.07 -2.28 20.36
C ASP A 261 -3.34 -1.63 19.18
N HIS A 262 -3.80 -0.46 18.71
CA HIS A 262 -3.08 0.31 17.69
C HIS A 262 -1.73 0.83 18.16
N ALA A 263 -1.62 1.31 19.40
CA ALA A 263 -0.34 1.71 19.97
C ALA A 263 0.63 0.51 20.02
N ALA A 264 0.16 -0.65 20.49
CA ALA A 264 0.95 -1.87 20.56
C ALA A 264 1.38 -2.38 19.17
N LEU A 265 0.50 -2.36 18.16
CA LEU A 265 0.80 -2.73 16.78
C LEU A 265 1.87 -1.81 16.18
N LEU A 266 1.72 -0.50 16.33
CA LEU A 266 2.68 0.48 15.81
C LEU A 266 4.05 0.34 16.49
N ASP A 267 4.09 0.20 17.84
CA ASP A 267 5.33 -0.03 18.58
C ASP A 267 6.00 -1.35 18.18
N PHE A 268 5.21 -2.41 17.97
CA PHE A 268 5.71 -3.67 17.44
C PHE A 268 6.37 -3.47 16.07
N GLY A 269 5.72 -2.77 15.15
CA GLY A 269 6.27 -2.54 13.82
C GLY A 269 7.57 -1.76 13.85
N PHE A 270 7.61 -0.62 14.55
CA PHE A 270 8.81 0.21 14.65
C PHE A 270 9.99 -0.48 15.36
N SER A 271 9.72 -1.32 16.37
CA SER A 271 10.77 -1.99 17.13
C SER A 271 11.28 -3.27 16.47
N HIS A 272 10.40 -4.05 15.82
CA HIS A 272 10.77 -5.36 15.26
C HIS A 272 11.08 -5.34 13.76
N TYR A 273 10.62 -4.29 13.05
CA TYR A 273 10.82 -4.14 11.61
C TYR A 273 11.34 -2.73 11.27
N PRO A 274 12.50 -2.33 11.83
CA PRO A 274 13.06 -1.02 11.52
C PRO A 274 13.34 -0.89 10.02
N LEU A 275 13.10 0.29 9.47
CA LEU A 275 13.42 0.61 8.09
C LEU A 275 14.94 0.65 7.91
N LYS A 276 15.47 -0.18 7.02
CA LYS A 276 16.91 -0.22 6.68
C LYS A 276 17.11 0.18 5.24
N THR A 277 18.06 1.06 4.99
CA THR A 277 18.53 1.35 3.63
C THR A 277 19.41 0.19 3.18
N LEU A 278 18.98 -0.51 2.13
CA LEU A 278 19.66 -1.68 1.56
C LEU A 278 20.55 -1.31 0.39
N VAL A 279 20.24 -0.22 -0.29
CA VAL A 279 21.00 0.32 -1.42
C VAL A 279 20.91 1.83 -1.36
N GLU A 280 22.06 2.52 -1.48
CA GLU A 280 22.09 3.96 -1.61
C GLU A 280 22.05 4.37 -3.09
N ARG A 281 21.56 5.57 -3.38
CA ARG A 281 21.60 6.13 -4.73
C ARG A 281 23.02 6.53 -5.10
N GLY A 282 23.49 6.14 -6.29
CA GLY A 282 24.86 6.42 -6.74
C GLY A 282 25.92 5.47 -6.17
N GLU A 283 25.51 4.44 -5.43
CA GLU A 283 26.41 3.42 -4.91
C GLU A 283 27.02 2.61 -6.06
N ALA A 284 28.32 2.34 -5.97
CA ALA A 284 29.03 1.55 -6.98
C ALA A 284 28.63 0.08 -6.92
N VAL A 285 28.30 -0.49 -8.08
CA VAL A 285 27.96 -1.92 -8.19
C VAL A 285 29.24 -2.75 -8.23
N LYS A 286 29.48 -3.58 -7.21
CA LYS A 286 30.69 -4.38 -7.05
C LYS A 286 30.96 -5.25 -8.30
N GLY A 287 32.15 -5.12 -8.87
CA GLY A 287 32.59 -5.87 -10.04
C GLY A 287 32.13 -5.31 -11.39
N TYR A 288 31.43 -4.16 -11.40
CA TYR A 288 30.91 -3.53 -12.61
C TYR A 288 31.20 -2.02 -12.61
N SER A 289 31.39 -1.42 -13.78
CA SER A 289 31.46 0.04 -13.93
C SER A 289 30.03 0.62 -14.02
N LEU A 290 29.25 0.42 -12.95
CA LEU A 290 27.85 0.83 -12.84
C LEU A 290 27.60 1.45 -11.47
N VAL A 291 26.54 2.28 -11.41
CA VAL A 291 26.04 2.89 -10.16
C VAL A 291 24.52 2.71 -10.05
N THR A 292 24.03 2.65 -8.83
CA THR A 292 22.60 2.52 -8.50
C THR A 292 21.84 3.80 -8.79
N GLY A 293 20.67 3.72 -9.42
CA GLY A 293 19.87 4.86 -9.86
C GLY A 293 18.97 5.46 -8.79
N LYS A 294 18.68 4.71 -7.72
CA LYS A 294 17.83 5.15 -6.60
C LYS A 294 18.25 4.46 -5.30
N ALA A 295 17.95 5.10 -4.18
CA ALA A 295 17.98 4.42 -2.89
C ALA A 295 16.85 3.40 -2.78
N PHE A 296 17.06 2.36 -1.99
CA PHE A 296 16.04 1.37 -1.65
C PHE A 296 16.13 1.02 -0.17
N ALA A 297 15.05 1.31 0.55
CA ALA A 297 14.90 0.99 1.95
C ALA A 297 13.76 -0.03 2.13
N TYR A 298 13.92 -0.93 3.11
CA TYR A 298 12.95 -1.98 3.39
C TYR A 298 12.90 -2.29 4.88
N PRO A 299 11.70 -2.50 5.48
CA PRO A 299 11.60 -2.89 6.88
C PRO A 299 12.06 -4.33 7.03
N LEU A 300 13.09 -4.58 7.83
CA LEU A 300 13.65 -5.90 8.08
C LEU A 300 13.48 -6.31 9.53
N GLY A 301 12.97 -7.53 9.72
CA GLY A 301 12.96 -8.20 11.01
C GLY A 301 14.32 -8.75 11.40
N GLU A 302 14.45 -9.17 12.65
CA GLU A 302 15.68 -9.79 13.18
C GLU A 302 16.08 -11.02 12.35
N GLY A 303 17.36 -11.10 11.97
CA GLY A 303 17.92 -12.20 11.18
C GLY A 303 17.51 -12.22 9.69
N GLU A 304 16.63 -11.35 9.23
CA GLU A 304 16.22 -11.32 7.82
C GLU A 304 17.31 -10.80 6.89
N GLU A 305 18.18 -9.94 7.39
CA GLU A 305 19.29 -9.38 6.61
C GLU A 305 20.23 -10.47 6.05
N ALA A 306 20.44 -11.56 6.79
CA ALA A 306 21.22 -12.69 6.33
C ALA A 306 20.57 -13.49 5.18
N ARG A 307 19.28 -13.28 4.92
CA ARG A 307 18.52 -13.95 3.85
C ARG A 307 18.32 -13.07 2.62
N LEU A 308 18.91 -11.85 2.62
CA LEU A 308 18.87 -10.96 1.47
C LEU A 308 19.79 -11.48 0.35
N VAL A 309 19.26 -11.47 -0.85
CA VAL A 309 20.00 -11.81 -2.08
C VAL A 309 19.80 -10.69 -3.10
N ASN A 310 20.93 -10.21 -3.64
CA ASN A 310 20.94 -9.20 -4.70
C ASN A 310 21.34 -9.87 -6.02
N LYS A 311 20.48 -9.77 -7.05
CA LYS A 311 20.73 -10.32 -8.37
C LYS A 311 20.81 -9.18 -9.39
N LEU A 312 21.97 -9.00 -10.02
CA LEU A 312 22.12 -8.05 -11.12
C LEU A 312 21.63 -8.70 -12.43
N VAL A 313 20.74 -8.00 -13.11
CA VAL A 313 20.26 -8.35 -14.45
C VAL A 313 20.62 -7.20 -15.39
N LEU A 314 21.52 -7.45 -16.33
CA LEU A 314 21.94 -6.47 -17.32
C LEU A 314 21.01 -6.53 -18.54
N SER A 315 20.69 -5.35 -19.10
CA SER A 315 20.00 -5.25 -20.39
C SER A 315 20.97 -5.66 -21.50
N GLU A 316 20.57 -6.60 -22.37
CA GLU A 316 21.36 -6.92 -23.56
C GLU A 316 21.45 -5.68 -24.46
N GLY A 317 22.65 -5.13 -24.58
CA GLY A 317 22.91 -3.98 -25.42
C GLY A 317 22.74 -4.34 -26.88
N GLN A 318 21.88 -3.66 -27.61
CA GLN A 318 22.00 -3.58 -29.06
C GLN A 318 23.31 -2.88 -29.40
N GLY A 319 24.27 -3.63 -29.87
CA GLY A 319 25.34 -3.19 -30.74
C GLY A 319 26.52 -2.47 -30.12
N SER A 320 27.60 -3.18 -29.88
CA SER A 320 28.91 -2.71 -30.38
C SER A 320 29.65 -3.92 -30.97
N ALA A 321 29.66 -3.99 -32.27
CA ALA A 321 30.63 -4.79 -33.00
C ALA A 321 32.03 -4.23 -32.73
N GLY A 322 32.97 -5.11 -32.34
CA GLY A 322 34.38 -4.85 -32.48
C GLY A 322 35.19 -4.77 -31.19
N ALA A 323 35.62 -5.90 -30.68
CA ALA A 323 37.04 -6.14 -30.36
C ALA A 323 37.17 -7.63 -29.94
N GLY A 324 37.66 -8.43 -30.87
CA GLY A 324 38.03 -9.82 -30.58
C GLY A 324 39.26 -9.86 -29.68
N VAL A 325 39.21 -10.73 -28.68
CA VAL A 325 40.39 -11.39 -28.14
C VAL A 325 40.03 -12.88 -27.94
N SER A 326 40.70 -13.66 -28.77
CA SER A 326 40.79 -15.11 -28.72
C SER A 326 41.62 -15.58 -27.56
N SER A 327 41.18 -16.67 -26.93
CA SER A 327 41.97 -17.80 -26.40
C SER A 327 41.03 -18.56 -25.46
N GLY A 328 40.77 -19.80 -25.63
CA GLY A 328 41.55 -20.95 -25.93
C GLY A 328 41.19 -22.05 -24.96
N GLY A 329 40.59 -23.19 -25.41
CA GLY A 329 40.70 -24.53 -24.82
C GLY A 329 39.89 -24.77 -23.53
N SER A 330 39.19 -25.84 -23.34
CA SER A 330 39.20 -27.20 -23.89
C SER A 330 37.95 -27.96 -23.39
N GLU A 331 37.35 -28.70 -24.27
CA GLU A 331 36.93 -30.10 -24.23
C GLU A 331 36.11 -30.65 -23.06
N GLY A 332 35.01 -31.32 -23.46
CA GLY A 332 34.35 -32.34 -22.68
C GLY A 332 32.91 -32.65 -23.13
N ALA A 333 32.79 -33.40 -24.24
CA ALA A 333 31.74 -34.26 -24.77
C ALA A 333 30.77 -34.85 -23.71
N SER A 334 29.49 -35.06 -24.06
CA SER A 334 28.81 -36.04 -24.90
C SER A 334 27.29 -35.84 -24.71
N ALA A 335 26.53 -35.64 -25.72
CA ALA A 335 25.65 -36.52 -26.52
C ALA A 335 24.66 -37.34 -25.68
N GLU A 336 23.36 -37.09 -25.85
CA GLU A 336 22.48 -38.02 -26.53
C GLU A 336 21.10 -37.42 -26.85
N ALA A 337 20.55 -37.84 -28.00
CA ALA A 337 19.37 -37.41 -28.65
C ALA A 337 18.12 -38.11 -28.09
N GLY A 338 16.95 -37.46 -28.21
CA GLY A 338 15.64 -38.08 -28.01
C GLY A 338 14.57 -37.27 -28.72
N THR A 339 14.18 -37.73 -29.87
CA THR A 339 13.11 -37.29 -30.78
C THR A 339 11.71 -37.47 -30.17
N GLY A 340 10.76 -36.60 -30.50
CA GLY A 340 9.33 -36.86 -30.29
C GLY A 340 8.45 -35.64 -30.41
N ASP A 341 8.04 -35.39 -31.55
CA ASP A 341 6.91 -34.86 -32.32
C ASP A 341 5.66 -34.32 -31.59
N SER A 342 5.25 -33.14 -32.13
CA SER A 342 3.91 -32.60 -32.39
C SER A 342 2.87 -32.47 -31.29
N ALA A 343 2.45 -31.22 -30.98
CA ALA A 343 1.16 -30.66 -31.42
C ALA A 343 1.01 -29.18 -31.06
N ARG A 344 0.71 -28.39 -32.06
CA ARG A 344 0.27 -26.99 -31.98
C ARG A 344 -1.07 -26.86 -31.25
N VAL A 345 -1.27 -25.89 -30.41
CA VAL A 345 -2.33 -24.87 -30.54
C VAL A 345 -1.87 -23.64 -29.70
N GLY A 346 -1.69 -22.54 -30.41
CA GLY A 346 -1.40 -21.26 -29.81
C GLY A 346 -2.66 -20.53 -29.37
N MET A 347 -2.51 -19.69 -28.36
CA MET A 347 -3.19 -18.39 -28.36
C MET A 347 -2.37 -17.43 -27.46
N ASP A 348 -1.92 -16.41 -28.15
CA ASP A 348 -1.04 -15.35 -27.72
C ASP A 348 -1.83 -14.34 -26.88
N SER A 349 -1.47 -14.17 -25.60
CA SER A 349 -1.99 -13.12 -24.73
C SER A 349 -0.87 -12.27 -24.10
N SER A 350 0.24 -12.08 -24.84
CA SER A 350 1.42 -11.34 -24.38
C SER A 350 1.55 -9.90 -24.93
N GLY A 351 0.49 -9.35 -25.53
CA GLY A 351 0.53 -8.01 -26.16
C GLY A 351 0.48 -6.83 -25.17
N ALA A 352 -0.22 -6.93 -24.07
CA ALA A 352 -0.46 -5.82 -23.13
C ALA A 352 0.78 -5.51 -22.26
N GLY A 353 1.45 -6.52 -21.74
CA GLY A 353 2.64 -6.33 -20.88
C GLY A 353 3.87 -5.76 -21.61
N ARG A 354 3.94 -5.91 -22.95
CA ARG A 354 5.02 -5.32 -23.77
C ARG A 354 4.81 -3.83 -24.10
N ALA A 355 3.57 -3.37 -24.14
CA ALA A 355 3.25 -1.97 -24.40
C ALA A 355 3.53 -1.08 -23.18
N GLU A 356 3.23 -1.54 -21.97
CA GLU A 356 3.53 -0.81 -20.71
C GLU A 356 5.02 -0.74 -20.42
N ALA A 357 5.77 -1.82 -20.71
CA ALA A 357 7.23 -1.80 -20.61
C ALA A 357 7.89 -0.82 -21.61
N ARG A 358 7.26 -0.58 -22.76
CA ARG A 358 7.76 0.37 -23.79
C ARG A 358 7.44 1.82 -23.49
N ALA A 359 6.28 2.13 -22.87
CA ALA A 359 5.92 3.50 -22.50
C ALA A 359 6.76 4.02 -21.32
N ALA A 360 7.15 3.14 -20.38
CA ALA A 360 8.08 3.48 -19.30
C ALA A 360 9.54 3.57 -19.76
N ALA A 361 9.90 3.00 -20.91
CA ALA A 361 11.25 2.95 -21.43
C ALA A 361 11.67 4.21 -22.22
N GLY A 362 10.72 5.06 -22.63
CA GLY A 362 10.99 6.18 -23.56
C GLY A 362 11.90 7.29 -23.00
N ASP A 363 11.91 7.51 -21.68
CA ASP A 363 12.59 8.68 -21.07
C ASP A 363 13.74 8.30 -20.09
N LEU A 364 13.97 7.03 -19.82
CA LEU A 364 14.97 6.53 -18.86
C LEU A 364 16.11 5.75 -19.51
N SER A 365 16.11 5.61 -20.84
CA SER A 365 17.04 4.72 -21.55
C SER A 365 18.48 5.25 -21.63
N PHE A 366 18.69 6.55 -21.42
CA PHE A 366 20.05 7.12 -21.48
C PHE A 366 20.85 6.70 -20.24
N GLY A 367 21.84 5.84 -20.45
CA GLY A 367 22.73 5.36 -19.38
C GLY A 367 22.20 4.18 -18.55
N LEU A 368 20.93 3.78 -18.68
CA LEU A 368 20.39 2.57 -18.03
C LEU A 368 21.06 1.31 -18.59
N ARG A 369 21.60 0.48 -17.71
CA ARG A 369 22.33 -0.75 -18.07
C ARG A 369 21.67 -2.03 -17.54
N GLY A 370 20.69 -1.92 -16.64
CA GLY A 370 20.03 -3.07 -16.04
C GLY A 370 19.37 -2.72 -14.73
N VAL A 371 19.09 -3.77 -13.95
CA VAL A 371 18.44 -3.64 -12.64
C VAL A 371 19.08 -4.60 -11.63
N ILE A 372 19.19 -4.17 -10.37
CA ILE A 372 19.42 -5.05 -9.23
C ILE A 372 18.06 -5.47 -8.71
N ILE A 373 17.79 -6.78 -8.69
CA ILE A 373 16.61 -7.39 -8.08
C ILE A 373 17.01 -7.77 -6.66
N LEU A 374 16.30 -7.19 -5.68
CA LEU A 374 16.46 -7.53 -4.27
C LEU A 374 15.44 -8.60 -3.90
N GLN A 375 15.90 -9.66 -3.24
CA GLN A 375 15.06 -10.78 -2.81
C GLN A 375 15.28 -11.04 -1.32
N LEU A 376 14.20 -11.35 -0.61
CA LEU A 376 14.22 -11.79 0.78
C LEU A 376 13.55 -13.18 0.86
N GLY A 377 14.32 -14.19 1.28
CA GLY A 377 13.82 -15.56 1.36
C GLY A 377 13.28 -16.11 0.02
N GLY A 378 13.88 -15.69 -1.10
CA GLY A 378 13.47 -16.09 -2.46
C GLY A 378 12.34 -15.25 -3.07
N GLN A 379 11.72 -14.38 -2.30
CA GLN A 379 10.68 -13.47 -2.77
C GLN A 379 11.29 -12.12 -3.20
N GLU A 380 10.91 -11.60 -4.37
CA GLU A 380 11.33 -10.27 -4.80
C GLU A 380 10.68 -9.19 -3.92
N ILE A 381 11.51 -8.31 -3.34
CA ILE A 381 11.09 -7.19 -2.49
C ILE A 381 11.29 -5.84 -3.16
N GLY A 382 12.07 -5.78 -4.24
CA GLY A 382 12.27 -4.55 -4.98
C GLY A 382 13.27 -4.64 -6.11
N ARG A 383 13.30 -3.59 -6.92
CA ARG A 383 14.21 -3.41 -8.05
C ARG A 383 14.88 -2.05 -8.00
N VAL A 384 16.19 -2.03 -8.20
CA VAL A 384 16.98 -0.80 -8.29
C VAL A 384 17.63 -0.72 -9.67
N PRO A 385 17.30 0.28 -10.49
CA PRO A 385 17.93 0.46 -11.80
C PRO A 385 19.42 0.82 -11.63
N VAL A 386 20.26 0.33 -12.55
CA VAL A 386 21.69 0.62 -12.57
C VAL A 386 22.09 1.35 -13.86
N TYR A 387 22.99 2.31 -13.72
CA TYR A 387 23.37 3.23 -14.77
C TYR A 387 24.89 3.27 -14.96
N THR A 388 25.31 3.73 -16.12
CA THR A 388 26.71 4.13 -16.33
C THR A 388 27.04 5.33 -15.39
N PRO A 389 28.22 5.34 -14.73
CA PRO A 389 28.64 6.48 -13.91
C PRO A 389 28.56 7.81 -14.68
N GLY A 390 28.03 8.83 -14.03
CA GLY A 390 27.82 10.15 -14.66
C GLY A 390 26.58 10.29 -15.53
N GLN A 391 25.78 9.22 -15.72
CA GLN A 391 24.53 9.21 -16.49
C GLN A 391 23.31 8.91 -15.62
N LEU A 392 23.36 9.26 -14.33
CA LEU A 392 22.20 9.14 -13.44
C LEU A 392 21.12 10.15 -13.83
N PRO A 393 19.86 9.72 -13.96
CA PRO A 393 18.75 10.65 -14.15
C PRO A 393 18.61 11.57 -12.91
N PRO A 394 18.06 12.78 -13.07
CA PRO A 394 17.78 13.66 -11.94
C PRO A 394 16.86 12.93 -10.95
N GLU A 395 16.98 13.29 -9.67
CA GLU A 395 16.13 12.76 -8.62
C GLU A 395 14.70 13.30 -8.80
N THR A 396 13.81 12.48 -9.34
CA THR A 396 12.38 12.78 -9.37
C THR A 396 11.72 12.09 -8.18
N SER A 397 10.91 12.82 -7.43
CA SER A 397 10.16 12.21 -6.32
C SER A 397 9.33 11.03 -6.84
N LEU A 398 9.28 9.94 -6.07
CA LEU A 398 8.46 8.76 -6.41
C LEU A 398 6.99 9.13 -6.64
N TYR A 399 6.52 10.19 -5.96
CA TYR A 399 5.19 10.76 -6.10
C TYR A 399 4.95 11.34 -7.50
N GLU A 400 5.85 12.16 -8.02
CA GLU A 400 5.70 12.75 -9.36
C GLU A 400 5.74 11.69 -10.46
N ARG A 401 6.49 10.60 -10.26
CA ARG A 401 6.62 9.51 -11.23
C ARG A 401 5.38 8.61 -11.23
N ASN A 402 4.89 8.22 -10.05
CA ASN A 402 3.71 7.35 -9.93
C ASN A 402 2.41 8.10 -10.26
N TYR A 403 2.31 9.38 -9.90
CA TYR A 403 1.16 10.22 -10.23
C TYR A 403 1.11 10.58 -11.72
N ARG A 404 2.25 10.87 -12.35
CA ARG A 404 2.31 11.11 -13.81
C ARG A 404 2.09 9.82 -14.61
N SER A 405 2.54 8.66 -14.15
CA SER A 405 2.25 7.39 -14.83
C SER A 405 0.81 6.94 -14.64
N ALA A 406 0.23 7.13 -13.46
CA ALA A 406 -1.19 6.87 -13.21
C ALA A 406 -2.09 7.90 -13.93
N SER A 407 -1.72 9.17 -13.97
CA SER A 407 -2.46 10.20 -14.71
C SER A 407 -2.23 10.16 -16.23
N ALA A 408 -1.12 9.60 -16.70
CA ALA A 408 -0.88 9.37 -18.14
C ALA A 408 -1.53 8.05 -18.63
N ALA A 409 -1.79 7.10 -17.74
CA ALA A 409 -2.62 5.93 -17.99
C ALA A 409 -4.12 6.21 -17.75
N ALA A 410 -4.45 7.27 -17.01
CA ALA A 410 -5.82 7.78 -16.93
C ALA A 410 -6.20 8.34 -18.30
N TYR A 411 -7.13 7.69 -18.94
CA TYR A 411 -7.79 8.01 -20.19
C TYR A 411 -7.73 9.49 -20.57
N PRO A 412 -7.36 9.82 -21.82
CA PRO A 412 -7.44 11.20 -22.28
C PRO A 412 -8.89 11.67 -22.04
N ALA A 413 -9.04 12.83 -21.42
CA ALA A 413 -10.29 13.42 -20.95
C ALA A 413 -11.36 13.71 -22.04
N GLY A 414 -11.38 12.95 -23.10
CA GLY A 414 -12.35 13.01 -24.20
C GLY A 414 -13.06 11.69 -24.51
N ASN A 415 -12.55 10.54 -24.06
CA ASN A 415 -13.04 9.24 -24.56
C ASN A 415 -13.90 8.42 -23.58
N TRP A 416 -14.00 8.80 -22.31
CA TRP A 416 -14.78 8.01 -21.35
C TRP A 416 -16.29 8.09 -21.63
N LEU A 417 -16.80 9.25 -22.06
CA LEU A 417 -18.19 9.42 -22.49
C LEU A 417 -18.53 8.59 -23.73
N GLN A 418 -17.58 8.41 -24.66
CA GLN A 418 -17.75 7.55 -25.83
C GLN A 418 -17.65 6.06 -25.45
N ALA A 419 -16.75 5.67 -24.54
CA ALA A 419 -16.63 4.30 -24.02
C ALA A 419 -17.87 3.94 -23.17
N PHE A 420 -18.36 4.83 -22.32
CA PHE A 420 -19.59 4.66 -21.56
C PHE A 420 -20.83 4.60 -22.47
N GLY A 421 -20.90 5.46 -23.48
CA GLY A 421 -21.98 5.42 -24.50
C GLY A 421 -21.95 4.18 -25.39
N SER A 422 -20.79 3.56 -25.62
CA SER A 422 -20.69 2.29 -26.33
C SER A 422 -21.01 1.08 -25.47
N ALA A 423 -20.64 1.09 -24.20
CA ALA A 423 -21.01 0.06 -23.22
C ALA A 423 -22.54 0.08 -22.94
N LEU A 424 -23.14 1.25 -22.80
CA LEU A 424 -24.60 1.39 -22.71
C LEU A 424 -25.30 0.88 -23.97
N ARG A 425 -24.82 1.21 -25.17
CA ARG A 425 -25.39 0.69 -26.41
C ARG A 425 -25.26 -0.82 -26.57
N ALA A 426 -24.18 -1.43 -26.04
CA ALA A 426 -24.01 -2.88 -26.04
C ALA A 426 -24.97 -3.57 -25.06
N LEU A 427 -25.24 -2.98 -23.89
CA LEU A 427 -26.22 -3.47 -22.91
C LEU A 427 -27.67 -3.40 -23.42
N PHE A 428 -28.02 -2.35 -24.18
CA PHE A 428 -29.38 -2.20 -24.71
C PHE A 428 -29.62 -2.89 -26.07
N LYS A 429 -28.55 -3.30 -26.79
CA LYS A 429 -28.69 -4.11 -28.00
C LYS A 429 -29.16 -5.56 -27.77
N GLY A 430 -28.98 -6.07 -26.54
CA GLY A 430 -29.45 -7.40 -26.14
C GLY A 430 -30.94 -7.48 -25.75
N VAL A 431 -31.65 -6.36 -25.67
CA VAL A 431 -33.05 -6.32 -25.20
C VAL A 431 -34.06 -6.13 -26.36
N THR A 432 -33.61 -5.80 -27.56
CA THR A 432 -34.49 -5.55 -28.71
C THR A 432 -34.58 -6.67 -29.75
N ASP A 433 -33.90 -7.82 -29.52
CA ASP A 433 -33.96 -8.99 -30.41
C ASP A 433 -34.71 -10.21 -29.83
N GLN A 434 -35.55 -9.99 -28.79
CA GLN A 434 -36.55 -10.97 -28.34
C GLN A 434 -37.90 -10.26 -28.19
N GLY A 435 -38.56 -10.00 -29.29
CA GLY A 435 -39.92 -9.53 -29.35
C GLY A 435 -40.51 -9.85 -30.72
#